data_11f4462ded465b4c19bee74e82159cac
#
_entry.id   11f4462ded465b4c19bee74e82159cac
#
_cell.length_a   1.000
_cell.length_b   1.000
_cell.length_c   1.000
_cell.angle_alpha   90.00
_cell.angle_beta   90.00
_cell.angle_gamma   90.00
#
_symmetry.space_group_name_H-M   'P 1'
#
loop_
_entity.id
_entity.type
_entity.pdbx_description
1 polymer ?
#
loop_
_entity_poly.entity_id
_entity_poly.type
_entity_poly.pdbx_seq_one_letter_code
_entity_poly.pdbx_strand_id
1 'polypeptide(L)'
;MARALLRWVPGTLVRGVCIMANSKGPFIGTVAAEPEPIVLDFADTALLIIDMQRDFMEPGGFGETLGNDVSQLARAVKPIAAVLDAARETGMLVVHTREGHLPDLSDAPPAKIERGAPSLRIGDPGPMGRILIRGEAGHDIIPELYPLDNEIVIDKPGKGAFYATELGDVLQRFGIENLLVCGVTTEVCVNTTVREANDRGYRCVVLSDGCASYFPEFHEMGLRMIKAQGGIFGWVSDSAAVLKALSPEISKTAVAGASR
;
A
#
# COMPACT_ATOMS: atom_id res chain seq x y z
N MET A 1 -16.36 13.43 -38.30
CA MET A 1 -16.51 11.97 -38.43
C MET A 1 -15.13 11.36 -38.63
N ALA A 2 -14.55 10.74 -37.62
CA ALA A 2 -13.45 9.79 -37.74
C ALA A 2 -13.46 8.95 -36.47
N ARG A 3 -13.95 7.72 -36.57
CA ARG A 3 -13.87 6.71 -35.51
C ARG A 3 -12.45 6.16 -35.47
N ALA A 4 -11.74 6.39 -34.35
CA ALA A 4 -10.50 5.69 -34.06
C ALA A 4 -10.82 4.29 -33.56
N LEU A 5 -10.40 3.28 -34.34
CA LEU A 5 -10.44 1.87 -33.98
C LEU A 5 -9.31 1.59 -32.96
N LEU A 6 -9.66 1.33 -31.74
CA LEU A 6 -8.74 0.74 -30.76
C LEU A 6 -8.47 -0.72 -31.17
N ARG A 7 -7.23 -1.01 -31.53
CA ARG A 7 -6.74 -2.38 -31.71
C ARG A 7 -6.54 -3.01 -30.34
N TRP A 8 -7.30 -4.06 -30.08
CA TRP A 8 -7.13 -4.97 -28.95
C TRP A 8 -5.90 -5.87 -29.19
N VAL A 9 -4.97 -5.92 -28.23
CA VAL A 9 -3.83 -6.87 -28.21
C VAL A 9 -4.11 -7.89 -27.12
N PRO A 10 -4.19 -9.20 -27.42
CA PRO A 10 -4.41 -10.22 -26.41
C PRO A 10 -3.10 -10.67 -25.79
N GLY A 11 -3.03 -10.73 -24.47
CA GLY A 11 -1.94 -11.40 -23.78
C GLY A 11 -1.80 -11.00 -22.32
N THR A 12 -2.55 -11.58 -21.43
CA THR A 12 -2.21 -12.30 -20.21
C THR A 12 -3.50 -12.46 -19.40
N LEU A 13 -3.97 -13.69 -19.26
CA LEU A 13 -5.08 -14.02 -18.37
C LEU A 13 -4.63 -13.80 -16.94
N VAL A 14 -5.07 -12.74 -16.33
CA VAL A 14 -5.19 -12.68 -14.88
C VAL A 14 -6.33 -13.63 -14.52
N ARG A 15 -6.06 -14.66 -13.71
CA ARG A 15 -7.07 -15.63 -13.25
C ARG A 15 -8.30 -14.86 -12.80
N GLY A 16 -9.46 -15.22 -13.34
CA GLY A 16 -10.70 -14.48 -13.17
C GLY A 16 -11.14 -14.39 -11.72
N VAL A 17 -10.77 -13.31 -11.08
CA VAL A 17 -11.40 -12.86 -9.84
C VAL A 17 -12.68 -12.15 -10.27
N CYS A 18 -13.81 -12.82 -10.15
CA CYS A 18 -15.12 -12.21 -10.29
C CYS A 18 -15.39 -11.42 -9.01
N ILE A 19 -14.82 -10.23 -8.91
CA ILE A 19 -15.14 -9.31 -7.81
C ILE A 19 -16.47 -8.67 -8.20
N MET A 20 -17.52 -9.04 -7.48
CA MET A 20 -18.82 -8.39 -7.58
C MET A 20 -18.63 -6.93 -7.18
N ALA A 21 -18.89 -6.01 -8.10
CA ALA A 21 -18.97 -4.60 -7.79
C ALA A 21 -19.88 -4.42 -6.56
N ASN A 22 -19.36 -3.77 -5.53
CA ASN A 22 -20.04 -3.60 -4.27
C ASN A 22 -21.31 -2.76 -4.52
N SER A 23 -22.49 -3.40 -4.57
CA SER A 23 -23.78 -2.76 -4.80
C SER A 23 -24.34 -2.04 -3.56
N LYS A 24 -23.50 -1.87 -2.53
CA LYS A 24 -23.85 -1.04 -1.36
C LYS A 24 -23.69 0.41 -1.79
N GLY A 25 -24.73 1.22 -1.56
CA GLY A 25 -24.70 2.67 -1.83
C GLY A 25 -23.54 3.37 -1.12
N PRO A 26 -23.37 4.69 -1.33
CA PRO A 26 -22.22 5.45 -0.81
C PRO A 26 -22.07 5.22 0.69
N PHE A 27 -20.83 4.93 1.11
CA PHE A 27 -20.47 4.71 2.51
C PHE A 27 -19.53 5.81 2.97
N ILE A 28 -20.12 6.97 3.28
CA ILE A 28 -19.39 8.19 3.60
C ILE A 28 -19.04 8.25 5.08
N GLY A 29 -17.78 8.50 5.40
CA GLY A 29 -17.29 8.74 6.75
C GLY A 29 -16.33 9.91 6.82
N THR A 30 -16.23 10.53 8.00
CA THR A 30 -15.25 11.57 8.28
C THR A 30 -14.11 10.96 9.09
N VAL A 31 -12.92 10.96 8.52
CA VAL A 31 -11.69 10.51 9.18
C VAL A 31 -11.01 11.72 9.82
N ALA A 32 -10.75 11.63 11.12
CA ALA A 32 -9.92 12.61 11.80
C ALA A 32 -8.48 12.48 11.28
N ALA A 33 -7.95 13.55 10.72
CA ALA A 33 -6.65 13.56 10.07
C ALA A 33 -5.98 14.94 10.18
N GLU A 34 -4.70 14.99 9.89
CA GLU A 34 -3.95 16.22 9.73
C GLU A 34 -3.61 16.43 8.24
N PRO A 35 -3.65 17.68 7.74
CA PRO A 35 -3.81 18.94 8.49
C PRO A 35 -5.25 19.25 8.92
N GLU A 36 -6.24 18.57 8.40
CA GLU A 36 -7.66 18.73 8.70
C GLU A 36 -8.41 17.41 8.50
N PRO A 37 -9.58 17.21 9.12
CA PRO A 37 -10.40 16.02 8.88
C PRO A 37 -10.79 15.90 7.41
N ILE A 38 -10.82 14.66 6.89
CA ILE A 38 -11.18 14.36 5.51
C ILE A 38 -12.45 13.54 5.44
N VAL A 39 -13.34 13.89 4.52
CA VAL A 39 -14.53 13.09 4.18
C VAL A 39 -14.19 12.14 3.05
N LEU A 40 -14.39 10.86 3.27
CA LEU A 40 -14.17 9.79 2.29
C LEU A 40 -15.47 9.06 1.99
N ASP A 41 -15.68 8.70 0.74
CA ASP A 41 -16.56 7.59 0.41
C ASP A 41 -15.73 6.30 0.40
N PHE A 42 -16.00 5.41 1.33
CA PHE A 42 -15.28 4.14 1.41
C PHE A 42 -15.62 3.18 0.26
N ALA A 43 -16.64 3.48 -0.54
CA ALA A 43 -16.96 2.71 -1.75
C ALA A 43 -15.95 2.97 -2.89
N ASP A 44 -15.34 4.16 -2.94
CA ASP A 44 -14.27 4.54 -3.88
C ASP A 44 -12.88 4.65 -3.22
N THR A 45 -12.73 4.01 -2.06
CA THR A 45 -11.48 3.97 -1.28
C THR A 45 -10.86 2.58 -1.34
N ALA A 46 -9.55 2.51 -1.54
CA ALA A 46 -8.79 1.27 -1.42
C ALA A 46 -7.82 1.30 -0.23
N LEU A 47 -7.66 0.16 0.44
CA LEU A 47 -6.58 -0.05 1.40
C LEU A 47 -5.35 -0.56 0.64
N LEU A 48 -4.27 0.22 0.65
CA LEU A 48 -3.00 -0.11 0.02
C LEU A 48 -1.96 -0.44 1.10
N ILE A 49 -1.60 -1.72 1.20
CA ILE A 49 -0.64 -2.26 2.17
C ILE A 49 0.69 -2.48 1.46
N ILE A 50 1.70 -1.68 1.84
CA ILE A 50 2.97 -1.61 1.13
C ILE A 50 4.03 -2.48 1.81
N ASP A 51 4.54 -3.47 1.07
CA ASP A 51 5.77 -4.24 1.32
C ASP A 51 5.90 -4.85 2.72
N MET A 52 4.81 -5.39 3.26
CA MET A 52 4.84 -6.10 4.54
C MET A 52 5.43 -7.51 4.36
N GLN A 53 6.66 -7.56 3.83
CA GLN A 53 7.37 -8.77 3.43
C GLN A 53 8.30 -9.28 4.54
N ARG A 54 8.53 -10.59 4.56
CA ARG A 54 9.40 -11.25 5.53
C ARG A 54 10.84 -10.73 5.47
N ASP A 55 11.35 -10.44 4.28
CA ASP A 55 12.68 -9.83 4.09
C ASP A 55 12.87 -8.51 4.84
N PHE A 56 11.80 -7.74 5.02
CA PHE A 56 11.86 -6.46 5.75
C PHE A 56 11.48 -6.60 7.22
N MET A 57 10.54 -7.50 7.54
CA MET A 57 9.84 -7.53 8.81
C MET A 57 10.40 -8.53 9.82
N GLU A 58 11.00 -9.63 9.35
CA GLU A 58 11.36 -10.76 10.20
C GLU A 58 12.87 -10.82 10.49
N PRO A 59 13.27 -11.32 11.69
CA PRO A 59 14.64 -11.71 11.93
C PRO A 59 15.12 -12.74 10.90
N GLY A 60 16.34 -12.60 10.44
CA GLY A 60 16.90 -13.41 9.36
C GLY A 60 16.58 -12.89 7.94
N GLY A 61 15.75 -11.85 7.82
CA GLY A 61 15.47 -11.20 6.54
C GLY A 61 16.55 -10.23 6.09
N PHE A 62 16.36 -9.70 4.89
CA PHE A 62 17.29 -8.72 4.29
C PHE A 62 17.45 -7.46 5.15
N GLY A 63 16.37 -6.97 5.78
CA GLY A 63 16.41 -5.80 6.64
C GLY A 63 17.41 -5.96 7.80
N GLU A 64 17.39 -7.10 8.49
CA GLU A 64 18.32 -7.39 9.56
C GLU A 64 19.76 -7.58 9.04
N THR A 65 19.94 -8.22 7.89
CA THR A 65 21.29 -8.42 7.30
C THR A 65 21.99 -7.09 6.96
N LEU A 66 21.22 -6.02 6.75
CA LEU A 66 21.73 -4.66 6.59
C LEU A 66 22.09 -3.98 7.93
N GLY A 67 21.90 -4.67 9.05
CA GLY A 67 22.16 -4.14 10.41
C GLY A 67 21.01 -3.32 11.00
N ASN A 68 19.83 -3.40 10.40
CA ASN A 68 18.66 -2.69 10.94
C ASN A 68 17.97 -3.48 12.07
N ASP A 69 17.33 -2.75 12.96
CA ASP A 69 16.44 -3.31 13.97
C ASP A 69 15.03 -3.53 13.39
N VAL A 70 14.76 -4.77 12.95
CA VAL A 70 13.45 -5.13 12.36
C VAL A 70 12.29 -4.99 13.35
N SER A 71 12.54 -4.99 14.67
CA SER A 71 11.50 -4.79 15.67
C SER A 71 10.81 -3.42 15.57
N GLN A 72 11.50 -2.42 15.00
CA GLN A 72 10.95 -1.10 14.72
C GLN A 72 9.77 -1.17 13.73
N LEU A 73 9.79 -2.11 12.81
CA LEU A 73 8.72 -2.28 11.83
C LEU A 73 7.52 -3.06 12.39
N ALA A 74 7.75 -3.95 13.33
CA ALA A 74 6.73 -4.82 13.91
C ALA A 74 5.56 -4.03 14.56
N ARG A 75 5.81 -2.79 14.98
CA ARG A 75 4.77 -1.92 15.58
C ARG A 75 3.61 -1.62 14.63
N ALA A 76 3.83 -1.64 13.32
CA ALA A 76 2.80 -1.35 12.31
C ALA A 76 1.84 -2.54 12.10
N VAL A 77 2.23 -3.77 12.45
CA VAL A 77 1.47 -4.99 12.11
C VAL A 77 0.07 -4.98 12.71
N LYS A 78 -0.06 -4.71 14.02
CA LYS A 78 -1.38 -4.73 14.69
C LYS A 78 -2.34 -3.65 14.18
N PRO A 79 -1.92 -2.37 14.02
CA PRO A 79 -2.77 -1.35 13.41
C PRO A 79 -3.22 -1.73 11.99
N ILE A 80 -2.30 -2.24 11.15
CA ILE A 80 -2.65 -2.69 9.80
C ILE A 80 -3.66 -3.83 9.84
N ALA A 81 -3.43 -4.85 10.68
CA ALA A 81 -4.35 -5.99 10.78
C ALA A 81 -5.77 -5.54 11.14
N ALA A 82 -5.92 -4.63 12.10
CA ALA A 82 -7.23 -4.11 12.49
C ALA A 82 -7.95 -3.38 11.35
N VAL A 83 -7.23 -2.55 10.57
CA VAL A 83 -7.81 -1.86 9.42
C VAL A 83 -8.08 -2.83 8.26
N LEU A 84 -7.22 -3.84 8.06
CA LEU A 84 -7.41 -4.89 7.05
C LEU A 84 -8.67 -5.71 7.33
N ASP A 85 -8.91 -6.11 8.59
CA ASP A 85 -10.12 -6.83 8.98
C ASP A 85 -11.38 -5.98 8.70
N ALA A 86 -11.36 -4.70 9.08
CA ALA A 86 -12.47 -3.79 8.78
C ALA A 86 -12.68 -3.56 7.27
N ALA A 87 -11.60 -3.49 6.49
CA ALA A 87 -11.68 -3.39 5.03
C ALA A 87 -12.31 -4.65 4.42
N ARG A 88 -11.95 -5.84 4.91
CA ARG A 88 -12.53 -7.13 4.53
C ARG A 88 -14.03 -7.20 4.86
N GLU A 89 -14.42 -6.80 6.07
CA GLU A 89 -15.83 -6.78 6.51
C GLU A 89 -16.69 -5.81 5.70
N THR A 90 -16.15 -4.68 5.29
CA THR A 90 -16.86 -3.67 4.50
C THR A 90 -16.85 -3.96 3.00
N GLY A 91 -15.98 -4.86 2.54
CA GLY A 91 -15.76 -5.16 1.12
C GLY A 91 -14.99 -4.07 0.39
N MET A 92 -14.17 -3.29 1.11
CA MET A 92 -13.24 -2.33 0.52
C MET A 92 -12.21 -3.06 -0.35
N LEU A 93 -11.78 -2.42 -1.44
CA LEU A 93 -10.67 -2.96 -2.24
C LEU A 93 -9.39 -3.00 -1.41
N VAL A 94 -8.78 -4.18 -1.31
CA VAL A 94 -7.49 -4.38 -0.65
C VAL A 94 -6.44 -4.71 -1.69
N VAL A 95 -5.34 -3.97 -1.65
CA VAL A 95 -4.17 -4.17 -2.51
C VAL A 95 -2.93 -4.30 -1.64
N HIS A 96 -2.19 -5.38 -1.81
CA HIS A 96 -0.89 -5.60 -1.20
C HIS A 96 0.21 -5.38 -2.25
N THR A 97 1.35 -4.83 -1.85
CA THR A 97 2.53 -4.79 -2.71
C THR A 97 3.68 -5.60 -2.13
N ARG A 98 4.53 -6.11 -3.03
CA ARG A 98 5.80 -6.75 -2.67
C ARG A 98 6.90 -6.18 -3.56
N GLU A 99 7.95 -5.62 -2.97
CA GLU A 99 9.13 -5.25 -3.74
C GLU A 99 9.93 -6.50 -4.08
N GLY A 100 10.22 -6.69 -5.35
CA GLY A 100 11.02 -7.81 -5.79
C GLY A 100 11.22 -7.86 -7.30
N HIS A 101 12.26 -8.59 -7.68
CA HIS A 101 12.69 -8.72 -9.06
C HIS A 101 12.49 -10.14 -9.59
N LEU A 102 12.46 -10.26 -10.92
CA LEU A 102 12.45 -11.55 -11.59
C LEU A 102 13.73 -12.35 -11.26
N PRO A 103 13.66 -13.69 -11.23
CA PRO A 103 14.82 -14.53 -10.90
C PRO A 103 16.05 -14.30 -11.78
N ASP A 104 15.87 -13.88 -13.03
CA ASP A 104 16.92 -13.54 -13.97
C ASP A 104 17.38 -12.07 -13.92
N LEU A 105 16.77 -11.27 -13.04
CA LEU A 105 17.03 -9.83 -12.87
C LEU A 105 16.78 -8.98 -14.12
N SER A 106 16.06 -9.48 -15.11
CA SER A 106 15.78 -8.77 -16.37
C SER A 106 14.97 -7.47 -16.18
N ASP A 107 14.25 -7.35 -15.06
CA ASP A 107 13.47 -6.16 -14.67
C ASP A 107 14.25 -5.20 -13.75
N ALA A 108 15.53 -5.49 -13.44
CA ALA A 108 16.35 -4.67 -12.56
C ALA A 108 17.43 -3.92 -13.35
N PRO A 109 17.47 -2.57 -13.31
CA PRO A 109 18.54 -1.82 -13.97
C PRO A 109 19.89 -2.04 -13.26
N PRO A 110 21.03 -2.00 -14.00
CA PRO A 110 22.37 -2.25 -13.44
C PRO A 110 22.67 -1.42 -12.19
N ALA A 111 22.34 -0.13 -12.20
CA ALA A 111 22.57 0.75 -11.05
C ALA A 111 21.82 0.32 -9.78
N LYS A 112 20.73 -0.45 -9.91
CA LYS A 112 19.99 -1.01 -8.76
C LYS A 112 20.64 -2.30 -8.26
N ILE A 113 21.12 -3.15 -9.17
CA ILE A 113 21.81 -4.42 -8.83
C ILE A 113 23.17 -4.15 -8.19
N GLU A 114 23.91 -3.16 -8.69
CA GLU A 114 25.26 -2.83 -8.22
C GLU A 114 25.30 -2.09 -6.88
N ARG A 115 24.13 -1.63 -6.40
CA ARG A 115 24.03 -0.89 -5.16
C ARG A 115 24.20 -1.80 -3.94
N GLY A 116 24.93 -1.31 -2.95
CA GLY A 116 25.14 -1.99 -1.67
C GLY A 116 26.49 -2.70 -1.59
N ALA A 117 26.77 -3.20 -0.40
CA ALA A 117 27.99 -3.98 -0.16
C ALA A 117 27.92 -5.32 -0.90
N PRO A 118 29.07 -5.88 -1.33
CA PRO A 118 29.11 -7.24 -1.85
C PRO A 118 28.43 -8.23 -0.89
N SER A 119 27.72 -9.20 -1.43
CA SER A 119 26.91 -10.19 -0.70
C SER A 119 25.64 -9.66 -0.02
N LEU A 120 25.29 -8.37 -0.21
CA LEU A 120 24.06 -7.76 0.30
C LEU A 120 23.30 -7.02 -0.82
N ARG A 121 23.48 -7.46 -2.05
CA ARG A 121 22.83 -6.87 -3.23
C ARG A 121 21.57 -7.63 -3.60
N ILE A 122 20.70 -6.99 -4.34
CA ILE A 122 19.53 -7.65 -4.94
C ILE A 122 19.99 -8.85 -5.77
N GLY A 123 19.40 -10.01 -5.50
CA GLY A 123 19.74 -11.27 -6.16
C GLY A 123 20.85 -12.09 -5.51
N ASP A 124 21.61 -11.51 -4.56
CA ASP A 124 22.60 -12.26 -3.79
C ASP A 124 21.91 -13.27 -2.86
N PRO A 125 22.57 -14.38 -2.51
CA PRO A 125 22.06 -15.33 -1.51
C PRO A 125 21.86 -14.65 -0.16
N GLY A 126 20.69 -14.85 0.46
CA GLY A 126 20.36 -14.39 1.80
C GLY A 126 19.80 -15.52 2.66
N PRO A 127 19.55 -15.28 3.95
CA PRO A 127 19.03 -16.33 4.86
C PRO A 127 17.65 -16.85 4.47
N MET A 128 16.81 -16.02 3.81
CA MET A 128 15.46 -16.37 3.38
C MET A 128 15.35 -16.57 1.86
N GLY A 129 16.42 -17.05 1.22
CA GLY A 129 16.51 -17.16 -0.22
C GLY A 129 17.29 -16.01 -0.84
N ARG A 130 17.19 -15.80 -2.16
CA ARG A 130 17.85 -14.69 -2.83
C ARG A 130 17.14 -13.37 -2.49
N ILE A 131 17.94 -12.37 -2.13
CA ILE A 131 17.48 -11.06 -1.65
C ILE A 131 16.55 -10.40 -2.68
N LEU A 132 15.33 -10.08 -2.28
CA LEU A 132 14.30 -9.40 -3.09
C LEU A 132 14.05 -10.08 -4.45
N ILE A 133 14.05 -11.39 -4.51
CA ILE A 133 13.70 -12.17 -5.70
C ILE A 133 12.32 -12.78 -5.53
N ARG A 134 11.46 -12.60 -6.55
CA ARG A 134 10.10 -13.14 -6.58
C ARG A 134 10.11 -14.65 -6.47
N GLY A 135 9.26 -15.18 -5.57
CA GLY A 135 9.15 -16.61 -5.29
C GLY A 135 10.06 -17.12 -4.17
N GLU A 136 11.01 -16.33 -3.70
CA GLU A 136 11.81 -16.67 -2.52
C GLU A 136 11.03 -16.42 -1.23
N ALA A 137 11.41 -17.12 -0.15
CA ALA A 137 10.70 -17.03 1.12
C ALA A 137 10.69 -15.62 1.72
N GLY A 138 11.79 -14.87 1.58
CA GLY A 138 11.90 -13.48 2.04
C GLY A 138 11.01 -12.51 1.29
N HIS A 139 10.72 -12.80 0.02
CA HIS A 139 9.84 -11.97 -0.81
C HIS A 139 8.36 -12.05 -0.40
N ASP A 140 7.96 -13.09 0.30
CA ASP A 140 6.54 -13.30 0.65
C ASP A 140 6.08 -12.37 1.79
N ILE A 141 4.76 -12.17 1.87
CA ILE A 141 4.13 -11.34 2.92
C ILE A 141 4.14 -12.10 4.25
N ILE A 142 4.29 -11.37 5.36
CA ILE A 142 4.25 -11.93 6.70
C ILE A 142 2.91 -12.61 6.98
N PRO A 143 2.88 -13.70 7.77
CA PRO A 143 1.66 -14.48 8.02
C PRO A 143 0.49 -13.67 8.59
N GLU A 144 0.77 -12.68 9.44
CA GLU A 144 -0.23 -11.86 10.13
C GLU A 144 -1.06 -10.98 9.19
N LEU A 145 -0.53 -10.69 8.00
CA LEU A 145 -1.16 -9.82 7.00
C LEU A 145 -1.33 -10.52 5.65
N TYR A 146 -1.32 -11.86 5.66
CA TYR A 146 -1.34 -12.63 4.43
C TYR A 146 -2.62 -12.35 3.61
N PRO A 147 -2.48 -12.11 2.30
CA PRO A 147 -3.62 -11.82 1.43
C PRO A 147 -4.60 -12.99 1.34
N LEU A 148 -5.89 -12.67 1.23
CA LEU A 148 -6.90 -13.63 0.82
C LEU A 148 -6.87 -13.83 -0.70
N ASP A 149 -7.42 -14.97 -1.19
CA ASP A 149 -7.44 -15.31 -2.61
C ASP A 149 -8.12 -14.27 -3.52
N ASN A 150 -9.00 -13.45 -2.97
CA ASN A 150 -9.71 -12.39 -3.66
C ASN A 150 -9.07 -11.01 -3.49
N GLU A 151 -7.97 -10.89 -2.78
CA GLU A 151 -7.21 -9.64 -2.64
C GLU A 151 -6.13 -9.53 -3.72
N ILE A 152 -5.80 -8.30 -4.07
CA ILE A 152 -4.84 -8.04 -5.15
C ILE A 152 -3.43 -7.97 -4.57
N VAL A 153 -2.51 -8.72 -5.17
CA VAL A 153 -1.08 -8.67 -4.83
C VAL A 153 -0.30 -8.19 -6.05
N ILE A 154 0.45 -7.11 -5.88
CA ILE A 154 1.26 -6.48 -6.93
C ILE A 154 2.73 -6.61 -6.61
N ASP A 155 3.46 -7.32 -7.46
CA ASP A 155 4.93 -7.38 -7.40
C ASP A 155 5.52 -6.18 -8.15
N LYS A 156 6.30 -5.36 -7.45
CA LYS A 156 6.87 -4.13 -8.00
C LYS A 156 8.39 -4.15 -8.05
N PRO A 157 9.01 -3.77 -9.19
CA PRO A 157 10.46 -3.70 -9.30
C PRO A 157 11.05 -2.38 -8.77
N GLY A 158 10.18 -1.42 -8.44
CA GLY A 158 10.54 -0.08 -7.96
C GLY A 158 10.20 0.15 -6.49
N LYS A 159 10.62 1.30 -5.95
CA LYS A 159 10.20 1.72 -4.60
C LYS A 159 8.72 2.16 -4.60
N GLY A 160 8.30 2.95 -5.60
CA GLY A 160 6.92 3.33 -5.78
C GLY A 160 6.08 2.20 -6.35
N ALA A 161 4.82 2.11 -5.90
CA ALA A 161 3.91 1.02 -6.27
C ALA A 161 3.33 1.16 -7.69
N PHE A 162 3.43 2.32 -8.30
CA PHE A 162 2.94 2.57 -9.67
C PHE A 162 4.00 2.28 -10.75
N TYR A 163 5.29 2.32 -10.39
CA TYR A 163 6.36 2.17 -11.37
C TYR A 163 6.41 0.74 -11.93
N ALA A 164 6.20 0.61 -13.23
CA ALA A 164 6.22 -0.66 -13.97
C ALA A 164 5.30 -1.74 -13.38
N THR A 165 4.11 -1.33 -12.92
CA THR A 165 3.06 -2.20 -12.37
C THR A 165 1.70 -1.86 -12.97
N GLU A 166 0.73 -2.74 -12.71
CA GLU A 166 -0.67 -2.53 -13.08
C GLU A 166 -1.50 -1.76 -12.05
N LEU A 167 -0.90 -1.22 -10.98
CA LEU A 167 -1.65 -0.57 -9.89
C LEU A 167 -2.60 0.52 -10.40
N GLY A 168 -2.13 1.39 -11.30
CA GLY A 168 -2.96 2.45 -11.86
C GLY A 168 -4.19 1.91 -12.59
N ASP A 169 -4.02 0.86 -13.39
CA ASP A 169 -5.12 0.23 -14.14
C ASP A 169 -6.11 -0.47 -13.21
N VAL A 170 -5.60 -1.10 -12.13
CA VAL A 170 -6.42 -1.71 -11.08
C VAL A 170 -7.28 -0.65 -10.40
N LEU A 171 -6.69 0.41 -9.88
CA LEU A 171 -7.43 1.48 -9.18
C LEU A 171 -8.46 2.13 -10.10
N GLN A 172 -8.12 2.41 -11.35
CA GLN A 172 -9.04 2.96 -12.33
C GLN A 172 -10.22 2.01 -12.63
N ARG A 173 -9.95 0.71 -12.80
CA ARG A 173 -10.99 -0.30 -13.04
C ARG A 173 -12.03 -0.35 -11.93
N PHE A 174 -11.60 -0.19 -10.68
CA PHE A 174 -12.48 -0.21 -9.51
C PHE A 174 -13.05 1.17 -9.16
N GLY A 175 -12.76 2.23 -9.93
CA GLY A 175 -13.25 3.58 -9.70
C GLY A 175 -12.72 4.19 -8.40
N ILE A 176 -11.51 3.83 -8.00
CA ILE A 176 -10.89 4.31 -6.76
C ILE A 176 -10.42 5.75 -6.93
N GLU A 177 -10.77 6.59 -5.96
CA GLU A 177 -10.34 7.99 -5.86
C GLU A 177 -9.50 8.25 -4.60
N ASN A 178 -9.64 7.38 -3.58
CA ASN A 178 -8.98 7.54 -2.29
C ASN A 178 -8.13 6.32 -1.94
N LEU A 179 -7.00 6.57 -1.27
CA LEU A 179 -6.10 5.52 -0.78
C LEU A 179 -5.89 5.67 0.72
N LEU A 180 -6.23 4.65 1.50
CA LEU A 180 -5.70 4.45 2.83
C LEU A 180 -4.36 3.72 2.68
N VAL A 181 -3.26 4.38 3.04
CA VAL A 181 -1.91 3.87 2.78
C VAL A 181 -1.23 3.49 4.09
N CYS A 182 -0.72 2.28 4.15
CA CYS A 182 0.06 1.76 5.27
C CYS A 182 1.19 0.85 4.77
N GLY A 183 2.08 0.42 5.67
CA GLY A 183 3.21 -0.46 5.36
C GLY A 183 4.58 0.16 5.55
N VAL A 184 5.59 -0.41 4.92
CA VAL A 184 7.00 -0.10 5.16
C VAL A 184 7.80 0.14 3.89
N THR A 185 8.91 0.90 3.94
CA THR A 185 9.21 1.84 5.04
C THR A 185 8.64 3.21 4.72
N THR A 186 8.28 3.95 5.75
CA THR A 186 7.58 5.24 5.63
C THR A 186 8.26 6.19 4.65
N GLU A 187 9.56 6.37 4.77
CA GLU A 187 10.36 7.33 3.99
C GLU A 187 10.71 6.83 2.58
N VAL A 188 10.60 5.52 2.32
CA VAL A 188 10.97 4.93 1.03
C VAL A 188 9.73 4.55 0.22
N CYS A 189 9.24 3.32 0.38
CA CYS A 189 8.18 2.80 -0.49
C CYS A 189 6.84 3.51 -0.28
N VAL A 190 6.49 3.83 0.99
CA VAL A 190 5.27 4.58 1.31
C VAL A 190 5.34 5.99 0.71
N ASN A 191 6.36 6.79 1.04
CA ASN A 191 6.47 8.16 0.54
C ASN A 191 6.59 8.23 -0.99
N THR A 192 7.35 7.31 -1.62
CA THR A 192 7.45 7.27 -3.08
C THR A 192 6.09 7.01 -3.72
N THR A 193 5.33 6.06 -3.17
CA THR A 193 3.99 5.73 -3.68
C THR A 193 3.01 6.87 -3.49
N VAL A 194 2.99 7.50 -2.30
CA VAL A 194 2.07 8.61 -2.00
C VAL A 194 2.32 9.82 -2.90
N ARG A 195 3.57 10.16 -3.19
CA ARG A 195 3.92 11.27 -4.09
C ARG A 195 3.42 11.02 -5.51
N GLU A 196 3.65 9.82 -6.05
CA GLU A 196 3.16 9.46 -7.37
C GLU A 196 1.63 9.33 -7.39
N ALA A 197 1.00 8.82 -6.33
CA ALA A 197 -0.45 8.79 -6.20
C ALA A 197 -1.04 10.21 -6.24
N ASN A 198 -0.43 11.17 -5.54
CA ASN A 198 -0.84 12.56 -5.58
C ASN A 198 -0.72 13.16 -6.99
N ASP A 199 0.39 12.93 -7.69
CA ASP A 199 0.57 13.39 -9.08
C ASP A 199 -0.47 12.78 -10.04
N ARG A 200 -1.01 11.59 -9.71
CA ARG A 200 -2.08 10.91 -10.45
C ARG A 200 -3.49 11.34 -10.05
N GLY A 201 -3.63 12.19 -9.02
CA GLY A 201 -4.90 12.75 -8.56
C GLY A 201 -5.60 11.97 -7.46
N TYR A 202 -4.97 10.94 -6.86
CA TYR A 202 -5.55 10.23 -5.72
C TYR A 202 -5.42 11.03 -4.44
N ARG A 203 -6.47 11.00 -3.60
CA ARG A 203 -6.40 11.51 -2.22
C ARG A 203 -5.82 10.43 -1.31
N CYS A 204 -4.66 10.68 -0.73
CA CYS A 204 -3.95 9.72 0.11
C CYS A 204 -4.12 10.06 1.60
N VAL A 205 -4.54 9.09 2.41
CA VAL A 205 -4.53 9.15 3.87
C VAL A 205 -3.53 8.12 4.37
N VAL A 206 -2.42 8.57 4.91
CA VAL A 206 -1.35 7.70 5.43
C VAL A 206 -1.59 7.41 6.90
N LEU A 207 -1.58 6.14 7.27
CA LEU A 207 -1.79 5.69 8.65
C LEU A 207 -0.47 5.75 9.42
N SER A 208 -0.37 6.71 10.33
CA SER A 208 0.86 6.97 11.09
C SER A 208 1.31 5.79 11.94
N ASP A 209 0.37 5.08 12.56
CA ASP A 209 0.61 3.88 13.34
C ASP A 209 0.65 2.60 12.48
N GLY A 210 0.07 2.66 11.28
CA GLY A 210 0.14 1.62 10.26
C GLY A 210 1.35 1.72 9.32
N CYS A 211 2.23 2.71 9.53
CA CYS A 211 3.52 2.82 8.85
C CYS A 211 4.66 2.71 9.85
N ALA A 212 5.84 2.28 9.36
CA ALA A 212 7.04 2.23 10.18
C ALA A 212 8.31 2.42 9.35
N SER A 213 9.40 2.76 10.01
CA SER A 213 10.76 2.81 9.48
C SER A 213 11.71 2.15 10.48
N TYR A 214 12.85 1.68 10.00
CA TYR A 214 13.97 1.26 10.86
C TYR A 214 14.53 2.43 11.66
N PHE A 215 14.31 3.67 11.16
CA PHE A 215 14.80 4.91 11.76
C PHE A 215 13.59 5.77 12.19
N PRO A 216 13.31 5.89 13.50
CA PRO A 216 12.15 6.64 13.99
C PRO A 216 12.07 8.08 13.47
N GLU A 217 13.22 8.75 13.36
CA GLU A 217 13.30 10.12 12.85
C GLU A 217 12.92 10.22 11.36
N PHE A 218 13.20 9.19 10.55
CA PHE A 218 12.79 9.16 9.14
C PHE A 218 11.29 8.92 9.01
N HIS A 219 10.73 8.07 9.88
CA HIS A 219 9.29 7.89 9.97
C HIS A 219 8.57 9.20 10.27
N GLU A 220 8.98 9.88 11.36
CA GLU A 220 8.38 11.15 11.76
C GLU A 220 8.50 12.21 10.67
N MET A 221 9.70 12.35 10.08
CA MET A 221 9.94 13.32 9.03
C MET A 221 9.14 12.98 7.76
N GLY A 222 9.05 11.70 7.40
CA GLY A 222 8.27 11.21 6.27
C GLY A 222 6.79 11.60 6.39
N LEU A 223 6.19 11.41 7.56
CA LEU A 223 4.80 11.81 7.83
C LEU A 223 4.64 13.35 7.82
N ARG A 224 5.59 14.08 8.39
CA ARG A 224 5.57 15.56 8.36
C ARG A 224 5.63 16.12 6.94
N MET A 225 6.41 15.50 6.04
CA MET A 225 6.49 15.92 4.64
C MET A 225 5.15 15.72 3.91
N ILE A 226 4.41 14.65 4.20
CA ILE A 226 3.13 14.37 3.56
C ILE A 226 2.11 15.45 3.87
N LYS A 227 1.93 15.79 5.15
CA LYS A 227 0.93 16.74 5.61
C LYS A 227 1.38 18.21 5.60
N ALA A 228 2.62 18.49 5.20
CA ALA A 228 3.14 19.86 5.14
C ALA A 228 2.33 20.73 4.18
N GLN A 229 2.39 22.05 4.38
CA GLN A 229 1.78 23.05 3.49
C GLN A 229 0.30 22.78 3.18
N GLY A 230 -0.46 22.37 4.19
CA GLY A 230 -1.88 22.07 4.01
C GLY A 230 -2.17 20.73 3.36
N GLY A 231 -1.29 19.74 3.51
CA GLY A 231 -1.46 18.41 2.93
C GLY A 231 -0.97 18.29 1.49
N ILE A 232 0.23 18.85 1.20
CA ILE A 232 0.75 18.91 -0.17
C ILE A 232 0.81 17.55 -0.89
N PHE A 233 0.98 16.44 -0.15
CA PHE A 233 0.94 15.09 -0.69
C PHE A 233 -0.22 14.25 -0.16
N GLY A 234 -0.97 14.77 0.81
CA GLY A 234 -2.09 14.06 1.40
C GLY A 234 -2.27 14.32 2.89
N TRP A 235 -3.01 13.44 3.51
CA TRP A 235 -3.38 13.50 4.93
C TRP A 235 -2.63 12.44 5.72
N VAL A 236 -2.48 12.69 7.02
CA VAL A 236 -1.96 11.71 7.98
C VAL A 236 -3.01 11.49 9.06
N SER A 237 -3.35 10.24 9.28
CA SER A 237 -4.31 9.80 10.29
C SER A 237 -3.72 8.64 11.10
N ASP A 238 -4.52 7.97 11.90
CA ASP A 238 -4.19 6.72 12.57
C ASP A 238 -5.28 5.65 12.32
N SER A 239 -4.96 4.41 12.65
CA SER A 239 -5.88 3.27 12.49
C SER A 239 -7.18 3.46 13.29
N ALA A 240 -7.11 4.02 14.49
CA ALA A 240 -8.28 4.21 15.35
C ALA A 240 -9.27 5.20 14.74
N ALA A 241 -8.80 6.28 14.12
CA ALA A 241 -9.63 7.27 13.44
C ALA A 241 -10.32 6.67 12.22
N VAL A 242 -9.61 5.84 11.44
CA VAL A 242 -10.19 5.14 10.29
C VAL A 242 -11.24 4.13 10.74
N LEU A 243 -10.94 3.28 11.73
CA LEU A 243 -11.88 2.30 12.27
C LEU A 243 -13.14 2.97 12.82
N LYS A 244 -12.99 4.12 13.49
CA LYS A 244 -14.12 4.91 13.96
C LYS A 244 -15.00 5.41 12.80
N ALA A 245 -14.38 5.87 11.70
CA ALA A 245 -15.11 6.36 10.52
C ALA A 245 -15.83 5.22 9.76
N LEU A 246 -15.28 4.00 9.81
CA LEU A 246 -15.87 2.79 9.23
C LEU A 246 -17.02 2.20 10.08
N SER A 247 -17.18 2.59 11.34
CA SER A 247 -18.18 2.01 12.24
C SER A 247 -19.61 2.38 11.83
N PRO A 248 -20.54 1.41 11.68
CA PRO A 248 -21.92 1.65 11.20
C PRO A 248 -22.77 2.60 12.06
N GLU A 249 -22.42 2.76 13.33
CA GLU A 249 -23.18 3.60 14.26
C GLU A 249 -23.09 5.10 13.97
N ILE A 250 -22.01 5.54 13.29
CA ILE A 250 -21.77 6.95 12.98
C ILE A 250 -22.37 7.33 11.62
N SER A 251 -22.44 6.40 10.66
CA SER A 251 -23.00 6.67 9.33
C SER A 251 -24.49 6.99 9.37
N LYS A 252 -25.24 6.44 10.34
CA LYS A 252 -26.68 6.75 10.52
C LYS A 252 -26.95 8.19 10.96
N THR A 253 -26.01 8.81 11.68
CA THR A 253 -26.17 10.18 12.20
C THR A 253 -25.80 11.23 11.13
N ALA A 254 -24.85 10.94 10.26
CA ALA A 254 -24.44 11.85 9.18
C ALA A 254 -25.52 12.02 8.11
N VAL A 255 -26.21 10.93 7.73
CA VAL A 255 -27.31 10.97 6.74
C VAL A 255 -28.54 11.69 7.29
N ALA A 256 -28.82 11.60 8.59
CA ALA A 256 -29.95 12.31 9.22
C ALA A 256 -29.71 13.83 9.37
N GLY A 257 -28.45 14.29 9.37
CA GLY A 257 -28.07 15.71 9.47
C GLY A 257 -28.11 16.47 8.14
N ALA A 258 -27.99 15.76 7.00
CA ALA A 258 -27.98 16.35 5.65
C ALA A 258 -29.39 16.60 5.07
N SER A 259 -30.43 16.22 5.79
CA SER A 259 -31.86 16.38 5.37
C SER A 259 -32.61 17.50 6.11
N ARG A 260 -31.86 18.48 6.64
CA ARG A 260 -32.51 19.68 7.24
C ARG A 260 -32.03 20.96 6.57
#